data_301e632b8e9d167c3339b0f05db11ff7
#
_entry.id   301e632b8e9d167c3339b0f05db11ff7
#
_cell.length_a   1.000
_cell.length_b   1.000
_cell.length_c   1.000
_cell.angle_alpha   90.00
_cell.angle_beta   90.00
_cell.angle_gamma   90.00
#
_symmetry.space_group_name_H-M   'P 1'
#
loop_
_entity.id
_entity.type
_entity.pdbx_description
1 polymer ?
#
loop_
_entity_poly.entity_id
_entity_poly.type
_entity_poly.pdbx_seq_one_letter_code
_entity_poly.pdbx_strand_id
1 'polypeptide(L)'
;MYTDNFEDIVLFIPARKDGQACNHLKIVTAFTDVERISSHLIKLFDGRNKEFTVNIKVDIILGMIKGAGLTKKKHDKLCSLIRRLNSVSGMPKITCRYVVEGRQVHSKGYVWCRGNKAVEAYIGSANYTMNAFYMRRECIDSCDAKEADRYYNSLLPDSIDCFDKHLSDKITFSNRKNVEEDIADTNLENLSWDYFQTITPVDSIEISLLKADES
;
A
#
# COMPACT_ATOMS: atom_id res chain seq x y z
N MET A 1 -1.47 21.07 -3.45
CA MET A 1 -0.78 21.02 -4.74
C MET A 1 -1.55 20.10 -5.68
N TYR A 2 -2.01 20.59 -6.82
CA TYR A 2 -2.53 19.75 -7.93
C TYR A 2 -1.34 19.39 -8.79
N THR A 3 -0.85 18.19 -8.73
CA THR A 3 0.18 17.70 -9.66
C THR A 3 -0.35 16.43 -10.31
N ASP A 4 -0.23 16.36 -11.64
CA ASP A 4 -0.61 15.18 -12.42
C ASP A 4 0.29 13.95 -12.11
N ASN A 5 1.28 14.09 -11.24
CA ASN A 5 2.21 13.02 -10.85
C ASN A 5 2.61 13.08 -9.37
N PHE A 6 1.61 13.10 -8.48
CA PHE A 6 1.90 13.05 -7.03
C PHE A 6 2.43 11.67 -6.58
N GLU A 7 2.29 10.63 -7.39
CA GLU A 7 2.81 9.29 -7.09
C GLU A 7 4.33 9.32 -6.83
N ASP A 8 5.10 9.92 -7.72
CA ASP A 8 6.55 10.01 -7.56
C ASP A 8 6.92 10.79 -6.30
N ILE A 9 6.24 11.90 -6.04
CA ILE A 9 6.49 12.75 -4.87
C ILE A 9 6.22 11.97 -3.58
N VAL A 10 5.10 11.25 -3.51
CA VAL A 10 4.64 10.60 -2.28
C VAL A 10 5.31 9.25 -2.04
N LEU A 11 5.55 8.47 -3.11
CA LEU A 11 5.94 7.07 -2.98
C LEU A 11 7.39 6.76 -3.37
N PHE A 12 8.05 7.64 -4.14
CA PHE A 12 9.36 7.30 -4.70
C PHE A 12 10.47 8.30 -4.39
N ILE A 13 10.22 9.60 -4.53
CA ILE A 13 11.28 10.62 -4.33
C ILE A 13 11.97 10.50 -2.97
N PRO A 14 11.28 10.33 -1.84
CA PRO A 14 11.95 10.25 -0.55
C PRO A 14 12.85 9.01 -0.39
N ALA A 15 12.61 7.94 -1.17
CA ALA A 15 13.41 6.72 -1.16
C ALA A 15 14.64 6.78 -2.07
N ARG A 16 14.77 7.80 -2.94
CA ARG A 16 15.90 7.92 -3.88
C ARG A 16 17.20 8.19 -3.15
N LYS A 17 18.29 7.63 -3.66
CA LYS A 17 19.65 7.76 -3.07
C LYS A 17 20.17 9.21 -3.08
N ASP A 18 19.75 10.00 -4.04
CA ASP A 18 20.07 11.43 -4.18
C ASP A 18 19.12 12.35 -3.42
N GLY A 19 18.03 11.79 -2.87
CA GLY A 19 17.04 12.50 -2.07
C GLY A 19 17.28 12.36 -0.56
N GLN A 20 16.21 12.24 0.19
CA GLN A 20 16.28 12.04 1.65
C GLN A 20 16.78 10.64 2.06
N ALA A 21 16.92 9.73 1.11
CA ALA A 21 17.35 8.34 1.32
C ALA A 21 16.58 7.64 2.45
N CYS A 22 15.26 7.83 2.49
CA CYS A 22 14.40 7.19 3.47
C CYS A 22 14.27 5.70 3.13
N ASN A 23 14.18 4.88 4.15
CA ASN A 23 14.11 3.42 4.02
C ASN A 23 12.89 2.80 4.71
N HIS A 24 11.98 3.60 5.22
CA HIS A 24 10.75 3.12 5.85
C HIS A 24 9.58 4.03 5.52
N LEU A 25 8.58 3.49 4.84
CA LEU A 25 7.33 4.15 4.54
C LEU A 25 6.22 3.60 5.44
N LYS A 26 5.58 4.47 6.20
CA LYS A 26 4.40 4.17 7.00
C LYS A 26 3.18 4.77 6.31
N ILE A 27 2.16 3.96 6.08
CA ILE A 27 0.94 4.34 5.37
C ILE A 27 -0.27 4.16 6.29
N VAL A 28 -1.08 5.20 6.43
CA VAL A 28 -2.45 5.11 6.93
C VAL A 28 -3.37 5.32 5.76
N THR A 29 -4.32 4.42 5.55
CA THR A 29 -5.28 4.54 4.45
C THR A 29 -6.61 3.91 4.81
N ALA A 30 -7.71 4.40 4.23
CA ALA A 30 -9.01 3.77 4.41
C ALA A 30 -9.09 2.43 3.67
N PHE A 31 -8.59 2.41 2.42
CA PHE A 31 -8.65 1.26 1.51
C PHE A 31 -7.30 1.06 0.81
N THR A 32 -7.04 -0.18 0.39
CA THR A 32 -5.91 -0.54 -0.49
C THR A 32 -6.33 -1.63 -1.45
N ASP A 33 -5.55 -1.84 -2.50
CA ASP A 33 -5.65 -2.95 -3.44
C ASP A 33 -4.29 -3.64 -3.64
N VAL A 34 -4.34 -4.89 -4.09
CA VAL A 34 -3.14 -5.73 -4.29
C VAL A 34 -2.30 -5.21 -5.46
N GLU A 35 -2.93 -4.62 -6.45
CA GLU A 35 -2.32 -4.05 -7.65
C GLU A 35 -1.43 -2.85 -7.27
N ARG A 36 -1.94 -1.95 -6.41
CA ARG A 36 -1.16 -0.81 -5.92
C ARG A 36 0.07 -1.25 -5.13
N ILE A 37 -0.12 -2.20 -4.22
CA ILE A 37 0.98 -2.75 -3.42
C ILE A 37 2.03 -3.38 -4.32
N SER A 38 1.62 -4.25 -5.24
CA SER A 38 2.53 -4.95 -6.17
C SER A 38 3.33 -3.95 -7.00
N SER A 39 2.66 -3.04 -7.69
CA SER A 39 3.33 -2.10 -8.60
C SER A 39 4.32 -1.21 -7.86
N HIS A 40 3.97 -0.73 -6.68
CA HIS A 40 4.86 0.10 -5.87
C HIS A 40 6.11 -0.66 -5.43
N LEU A 41 5.95 -1.87 -4.86
CA LEU A 41 7.09 -2.62 -4.33
C LEU A 41 7.98 -3.17 -5.44
N ILE A 42 7.42 -3.59 -6.57
CA ILE A 42 8.19 -4.02 -7.75
C ILE A 42 9.03 -2.84 -8.29
N LYS A 43 8.44 -1.65 -8.44
CA LYS A 43 9.17 -0.47 -8.91
C LYS A 43 10.32 -0.10 -7.96
N LEU A 44 10.11 -0.17 -6.65
CA LEU A 44 11.17 0.04 -5.65
C LEU A 44 12.27 -1.05 -5.74
N PHE A 45 11.89 -2.28 -6.00
CA PHE A 45 12.81 -3.41 -6.15
C PHE A 45 13.68 -3.27 -7.40
N ASP A 46 13.08 -2.99 -8.56
CA ASP A 46 13.78 -2.83 -9.83
C ASP A 46 14.75 -1.64 -9.82
N GLY A 47 14.34 -0.52 -9.24
CA GLY A 47 15.14 0.70 -9.13
C GLY A 47 16.19 0.68 -8.02
N ARG A 48 16.18 -0.30 -7.10
CA ARG A 48 17.01 -0.29 -5.88
C ARG A 48 18.51 -0.13 -6.10
N ASN A 49 19.04 -0.72 -7.15
CA ASN A 49 20.48 -0.67 -7.45
C ASN A 49 20.90 0.64 -8.12
N LYS A 50 19.97 1.30 -8.80
CA LYS A 50 20.20 2.50 -9.60
C LYS A 50 19.75 3.76 -8.87
N GLU A 51 18.53 3.78 -8.40
CA GLU A 51 17.85 4.99 -7.92
C GLU A 51 17.49 4.93 -6.43
N PHE A 52 17.01 3.79 -5.92
CA PHE A 52 16.44 3.69 -4.58
C PHE A 52 17.39 3.15 -3.54
N THR A 53 17.16 3.53 -2.29
CA THR A 53 17.86 2.95 -1.14
C THR A 53 17.52 1.46 -1.00
N VAL A 54 18.40 0.71 -0.35
CA VAL A 54 18.20 -0.72 -0.08
C VAL A 54 17.43 -0.92 1.25
N ASN A 55 16.89 -2.12 1.44
CA ASN A 55 16.19 -2.51 2.67
C ASN A 55 14.99 -1.62 3.01
N ILE A 56 14.22 -1.22 2.00
CA ILE A 56 13.00 -0.46 2.21
C ILE A 56 11.97 -1.33 2.94
N LYS A 57 11.30 -0.72 3.91
CA LYS A 57 10.17 -1.29 4.62
C LYS A 57 8.91 -0.46 4.35
N VAL A 58 7.77 -1.13 4.16
CA VAL A 58 6.46 -0.49 3.99
C VAL A 58 5.49 -1.07 5.01
N ASP A 59 5.00 -0.24 5.91
CA ASP A 59 4.01 -0.61 6.92
C ASP A 59 2.68 0.06 6.63
N ILE A 60 1.61 -0.72 6.48
CA ILE A 60 0.28 -0.24 6.13
C ILE A 60 -0.67 -0.44 7.30
N ILE A 61 -1.45 0.60 7.63
CA ILE A 61 -2.62 0.51 8.52
C ILE A 61 -3.87 0.78 7.68
N LEU A 62 -4.78 -0.22 7.63
CA LEU A 62 -6.09 -0.10 7.00
C LEU A 62 -7.15 0.29 8.03
N GLY A 63 -7.83 1.42 7.77
CA GLY A 63 -8.77 2.03 8.70
C GLY A 63 -10.24 1.66 8.53
N MET A 64 -10.69 1.34 7.31
CA MET A 64 -12.10 1.10 6.97
C MET A 64 -12.38 -0.37 6.70
N ILE A 65 -12.19 -1.21 7.73
CA ILE A 65 -12.35 -2.67 7.59
C ILE A 65 -13.68 -3.19 8.15
N LYS A 66 -14.34 -2.42 9.05
CA LYS A 66 -15.62 -2.82 9.66
C LYS A 66 -16.79 -2.55 8.70
N GLY A 67 -17.86 -3.30 8.85
CA GLY A 67 -19.07 -3.16 8.01
C GLY A 67 -18.85 -3.74 6.61
N ALA A 68 -18.93 -2.90 5.58
CA ALA A 68 -18.74 -3.32 4.18
C ALA A 68 -17.28 -3.15 3.69
N GLY A 69 -16.34 -2.82 4.59
CA GLY A 69 -15.00 -2.37 4.19
C GLY A 69 -14.06 -3.45 3.70
N LEU A 70 -14.14 -4.69 4.23
CA LEU A 70 -13.23 -5.78 3.85
C LEU A 70 -13.98 -7.08 3.65
N THR A 71 -13.87 -7.68 2.46
CA THR A 71 -14.38 -9.03 2.20
C THR A 71 -13.32 -10.08 2.52
N LYS A 72 -13.75 -11.32 2.79
CA LYS A 72 -12.83 -12.45 3.01
C LYS A 72 -11.90 -12.64 1.80
N LYS A 73 -12.44 -12.57 0.59
CA LYS A 73 -11.68 -12.70 -0.66
C LYS A 73 -10.57 -11.64 -0.78
N LYS A 74 -10.86 -10.37 -0.48
CA LYS A 74 -9.86 -9.29 -0.50
C LYS A 74 -8.78 -9.50 0.57
N HIS A 75 -9.17 -9.90 1.78
CA HIS A 75 -8.23 -10.26 2.83
C HIS A 75 -7.29 -11.39 2.42
N ASP A 76 -7.83 -12.49 1.86
CA ASP A 76 -7.03 -13.64 1.45
C ASP A 76 -6.05 -13.29 0.32
N LYS A 77 -6.49 -12.52 -0.70
CA LYS A 77 -5.63 -12.00 -1.76
C LYS A 77 -4.51 -11.13 -1.19
N LEU A 78 -4.82 -10.21 -0.29
CA LEU A 78 -3.83 -9.34 0.35
C LEU A 78 -2.81 -10.14 1.15
N CYS A 79 -3.25 -11.08 1.97
CA CYS A 79 -2.36 -11.93 2.76
C CYS A 79 -1.47 -12.81 1.86
N SER A 80 -2.01 -13.38 0.79
CA SER A 80 -1.25 -14.16 -0.18
C SER A 80 -0.15 -13.31 -0.83
N LEU A 81 -0.50 -12.10 -1.31
CA LEU A 81 0.46 -11.17 -1.88
C LEU A 81 1.58 -10.82 -0.90
N ILE A 82 1.23 -10.43 0.35
CA ILE A 82 2.23 -10.03 1.36
C ILE A 82 3.20 -11.18 1.66
N ARG A 83 2.71 -12.40 1.82
CA ARG A 83 3.58 -13.58 2.01
C ARG A 83 4.54 -13.76 0.85
N ARG A 84 4.03 -13.69 -0.37
CA ARG A 84 4.83 -13.83 -1.60
C ARG A 84 5.91 -12.76 -1.71
N LEU A 85 5.56 -11.48 -1.60
CA LEU A 85 6.52 -10.39 -1.68
C LEU A 85 7.60 -10.50 -0.59
N ASN A 86 7.21 -10.84 0.64
CA ASN A 86 8.15 -11.01 1.74
C ASN A 86 9.06 -12.24 1.62
N SER A 87 8.70 -13.23 0.79
CA SER A 87 9.54 -14.42 0.52
C SER A 87 10.65 -14.14 -0.50
N VAL A 88 10.51 -13.11 -1.33
CA VAL A 88 11.52 -12.75 -2.35
C VAL A 88 12.70 -12.05 -1.68
N SER A 89 13.91 -12.56 -1.93
CA SER A 89 15.14 -11.96 -1.40
C SER A 89 15.38 -10.57 -2.00
N GLY A 90 15.65 -9.61 -1.13
CA GLY A 90 15.90 -8.22 -1.53
C GLY A 90 14.67 -7.39 -1.89
N MET A 91 13.47 -7.98 -1.95
CA MET A 91 12.23 -7.23 -2.08
C MET A 91 12.02 -6.32 -0.85
N PRO A 92 11.45 -5.12 -1.01
CA PRO A 92 10.99 -4.32 0.13
C PRO A 92 10.08 -5.13 1.05
N LYS A 93 10.31 -5.04 2.36
CA LYS A 93 9.49 -5.76 3.35
C LYS A 93 8.19 -5.01 3.59
N ILE A 94 7.09 -5.75 3.63
CA ILE A 94 5.76 -5.18 3.82
C ILE A 94 5.04 -5.82 5.01
N THR A 95 4.35 -5.00 5.79
CA THR A 95 3.39 -5.42 6.81
C THR A 95 2.05 -4.71 6.60
N CYS A 96 0.96 -5.34 7.05
CA CYS A 96 -0.36 -4.75 7.01
C CYS A 96 -1.10 -5.01 8.32
N ARG A 97 -1.70 -3.97 8.86
CA ARG A 97 -2.51 -4.01 10.08
C ARG A 97 -3.90 -3.46 9.81
N TYR A 98 -4.88 -3.92 10.57
CA TYR A 98 -6.27 -3.51 10.50
C TYR A 98 -6.67 -2.80 11.79
N VAL A 99 -7.28 -1.62 11.69
CA VAL A 99 -7.86 -0.95 12.86
C VAL A 99 -9.13 -1.70 13.28
N VAL A 100 -9.06 -2.36 14.43
CA VAL A 100 -10.14 -3.23 14.95
C VAL A 100 -10.81 -2.66 16.20
N GLU A 101 -10.17 -1.74 16.90
CA GLU A 101 -10.73 -1.08 18.08
C GLU A 101 -11.08 0.39 17.75
N GLY A 102 -11.85 1.04 18.60
CA GLY A 102 -12.21 2.44 18.46
C GLY A 102 -13.02 2.79 17.21
N ARG A 103 -12.85 4.02 16.74
CA ARG A 103 -13.52 4.55 15.53
C ARG A 103 -12.80 4.11 14.27
N GLN A 104 -13.56 3.92 13.18
CA GLN A 104 -12.96 3.68 11.86
C GLN A 104 -12.12 4.88 11.43
N VAL A 105 -11.00 4.60 10.76
CA VAL A 105 -10.04 5.60 10.30
C VAL A 105 -10.20 5.79 8.79
N HIS A 106 -10.57 7.00 8.40
CA HIS A 106 -10.73 7.39 6.99
C HIS A 106 -9.62 8.31 6.48
N SER A 107 -8.65 8.66 7.34
CA SER A 107 -7.49 9.47 6.96
C SER A 107 -6.58 8.73 5.97
N LYS A 108 -5.85 9.50 5.16
CA LYS A 108 -4.82 9.02 4.26
C LYS A 108 -3.56 9.81 4.55
N GLY A 109 -2.52 9.10 4.94
CA GLY A 109 -1.24 9.68 5.28
C GLY A 109 -0.09 8.76 4.89
N TYR A 110 1.00 9.36 4.47
CA TYR A 110 2.21 8.71 4.01
C TYR A 110 3.38 9.34 4.74
N VAL A 111 4.12 8.57 5.54
CA VAL A 111 5.21 9.07 6.37
C VAL A 111 6.48 8.33 6.02
N TRP A 112 7.44 9.04 5.49
CA TRP A 112 8.77 8.52 5.20
C TRP A 112 9.71 8.75 6.39
N CYS A 113 10.42 7.68 6.77
CA CYS A 113 11.39 7.69 7.84
C CYS A 113 12.77 7.27 7.34
N ARG A 114 13.79 7.83 7.96
CA ARG A 114 15.16 7.37 7.89
C ARG A 114 15.48 6.65 9.20
N GLY A 115 15.54 5.32 9.15
CA GLY A 115 15.50 4.52 10.37
C GLY A 115 14.23 4.80 11.16
N ASN A 116 14.37 5.24 12.41
CA ASN A 116 13.24 5.54 13.29
C ASN A 116 12.80 7.02 13.27
N LYS A 117 13.45 7.87 12.45
CA LYS A 117 13.16 9.30 12.41
C LYS A 117 12.26 9.62 11.23
N ALA A 118 11.07 10.15 11.48
CA ALA A 118 10.22 10.73 10.45
C ALA A 118 10.89 11.95 9.82
N VAL A 119 10.93 12.00 8.51
CA VAL A 119 11.66 13.01 7.72
C VAL A 119 10.70 13.78 6.83
N GLU A 120 9.77 13.09 6.19
CA GLU A 120 8.86 13.66 5.22
C GLU A 120 7.49 13.00 5.35
N ALA A 121 6.42 13.77 5.22
CA ALA A 121 5.07 13.23 5.28
C ALA A 121 4.10 13.99 4.40
N TYR A 122 3.06 13.26 3.96
CA TYR A 122 1.99 13.76 3.11
C TYR A 122 0.64 13.31 3.65
N ILE A 123 -0.36 14.18 3.54
CA ILE A 123 -1.76 13.90 3.86
C ILE A 123 -2.66 14.33 2.73
N GLY A 124 -3.82 13.72 2.60
CA GLY A 124 -4.78 14.13 1.57
C GLY A 124 -5.99 13.22 1.44
N SER A 125 -6.57 13.21 0.24
CA SER A 125 -7.74 12.41 -0.09
C SER A 125 -7.39 11.04 -0.70
N ALA A 126 -6.17 10.88 -1.26
CA ALA A 126 -5.74 9.70 -1.98
C ALA A 126 -5.57 8.46 -1.10
N ASN A 127 -6.43 7.46 -1.27
CA ASN A 127 -6.19 6.13 -0.72
C ASN A 127 -4.98 5.47 -1.38
N TYR A 128 -4.39 4.48 -0.71
CA TYR A 128 -3.32 3.67 -1.28
C TYR A 128 -3.91 2.60 -2.22
N THR A 129 -4.49 3.07 -3.34
CA THR A 129 -5.13 2.24 -4.38
C THR A 129 -4.72 2.71 -5.77
N MET A 130 -4.78 1.83 -6.77
CA MET A 130 -4.53 2.20 -8.18
C MET A 130 -5.48 3.30 -8.62
N ASN A 131 -6.76 3.19 -8.27
CA ASN A 131 -7.78 4.14 -8.67
C ASN A 131 -7.49 5.56 -8.16
N ALA A 132 -7.05 5.72 -6.90
CA ALA A 132 -6.71 7.03 -6.35
C ALA A 132 -5.49 7.65 -7.05
N PHE A 133 -4.48 6.84 -7.41
CA PHE A 133 -3.24 7.36 -7.99
C PHE A 133 -3.32 7.61 -9.50
N TYR A 134 -4.22 6.95 -10.24
CA TYR A 134 -4.25 7.04 -11.71
C TYR A 134 -5.58 7.51 -12.29
N MET A 135 -6.72 7.27 -11.62
CA MET A 135 -8.04 7.46 -12.22
C MET A 135 -8.83 8.62 -11.60
N ARG A 136 -8.45 9.08 -10.42
CA ARG A 136 -9.18 10.12 -9.68
C ARG A 136 -8.36 11.39 -9.54
N ARG A 137 -9.06 12.52 -9.45
CA ARG A 137 -8.45 13.77 -9.00
C ARG A 137 -8.41 13.77 -7.48
N GLU A 138 -7.20 13.69 -6.95
CA GLU A 138 -6.97 13.68 -5.51
C GLU A 138 -6.19 14.94 -5.09
N CYS A 139 -6.36 15.34 -3.84
CA CYS A 139 -5.58 16.39 -3.23
C CYS A 139 -4.62 15.76 -2.23
N ILE A 140 -3.35 16.09 -2.35
CA ILE A 140 -2.33 15.67 -1.39
C ILE A 140 -1.39 16.83 -1.11
N ASP A 141 -0.98 16.99 0.13
CA ASP A 141 -0.07 18.05 0.55
C ASP A 141 0.93 17.54 1.58
N SER A 142 2.07 18.22 1.68
CA SER A 142 3.05 17.95 2.71
C SER A 142 2.54 18.39 4.09
N CYS A 143 2.99 17.70 5.12
CA CYS A 143 2.64 18.04 6.50
C CYS A 143 3.82 17.82 7.46
N ASP A 144 3.66 18.17 8.72
CA ASP A 144 4.69 17.89 9.73
C ASP A 144 4.89 16.39 9.90
N ALA A 145 6.10 15.92 9.59
CA ALA A 145 6.43 14.49 9.59
C ALA A 145 6.37 13.86 10.99
N LYS A 146 6.70 14.61 12.04
CA LYS A 146 6.66 14.10 13.42
C LYS A 146 5.22 13.95 13.90
N GLU A 147 4.35 14.90 13.56
CA GLU A 147 2.93 14.82 13.88
C GLU A 147 2.26 13.66 13.14
N ALA A 148 2.55 13.51 11.85
CA ALA A 148 2.04 12.41 11.07
C ALA A 148 2.53 11.04 11.58
N ASP A 149 3.79 10.94 11.99
CA ASP A 149 4.35 9.72 12.61
C ASP A 149 3.71 9.44 13.97
N ARG A 150 3.49 10.47 14.78
CA ARG A 150 2.76 10.35 16.07
C ARG A 150 1.34 9.83 15.84
N TYR A 151 0.65 10.37 14.82
CA TYR A 151 -0.67 9.89 14.45
C TYR A 151 -0.65 8.41 14.01
N TYR A 152 0.28 8.01 13.13
CA TYR A 152 0.45 6.61 12.75
C TYR A 152 0.65 5.71 13.97
N ASN A 153 1.57 6.10 14.86
CA ASN A 153 1.91 5.32 16.05
C ASN A 153 0.74 5.23 17.05
N SER A 154 -0.14 6.24 17.11
CA SER A 154 -1.34 6.23 17.96
C SER A 154 -2.37 5.19 17.52
N LEU A 155 -2.35 4.74 16.27
CA LEU A 155 -3.26 3.71 15.75
C LEU A 155 -2.78 2.28 16.00
N LEU A 156 -1.50 2.08 16.35
CA LEU A 156 -0.94 0.75 16.56
C LEU A 156 -1.63 -0.04 17.68
N PRO A 157 -1.93 0.54 18.86
CA PRO A 157 -2.65 -0.17 19.92
C PRO A 157 -4.04 -0.65 19.51
N ASP A 158 -4.72 0.11 18.65
CA ASP A 158 -6.08 -0.17 18.17
C ASP A 158 -6.10 -1.07 16.94
N SER A 159 -4.93 -1.53 16.48
CA SER A 159 -4.79 -2.32 15.26
C SER A 159 -4.19 -3.70 15.51
N ILE A 160 -4.58 -4.66 14.68
CA ILE A 160 -4.10 -6.04 14.69
C ILE A 160 -3.41 -6.38 13.37
N ASP A 161 -2.39 -7.24 13.40
CA ASP A 161 -1.74 -7.73 12.18
C ASP A 161 -2.70 -8.55 11.32
N CYS A 162 -2.63 -8.43 9.99
CA CYS A 162 -3.50 -9.16 9.08
C CYS A 162 -3.31 -10.69 9.15
N PHE A 163 -2.20 -11.16 9.69
CA PHE A 163 -1.92 -12.59 9.93
C PHE A 163 -2.20 -13.06 11.35
N ASP A 164 -2.71 -12.19 12.22
CA ASP A 164 -2.98 -12.59 13.60
C ASP A 164 -4.08 -13.66 13.65
N LYS A 165 -3.82 -14.71 14.38
CA LYS A 165 -4.75 -15.85 14.55
C LYS A 165 -6.09 -15.47 15.18
N HIS A 166 -6.14 -14.37 15.93
CA HIS A 166 -7.36 -13.85 16.58
C HIS A 166 -8.08 -12.80 15.72
N LEU A 167 -7.67 -12.60 14.46
CA LEU A 167 -8.30 -11.62 13.60
C LEU A 167 -9.80 -11.87 13.41
N SER A 168 -10.21 -13.15 13.23
CA SER A 168 -11.61 -13.54 13.08
C SER A 168 -12.48 -13.23 14.31
N ASP A 169 -11.87 -13.11 15.49
CA ASP A 169 -12.56 -12.74 16.72
C ASP A 169 -12.84 -11.24 16.81
N LYS A 170 -12.06 -10.44 16.06
CA LYS A 170 -12.08 -8.98 16.07
C LYS A 170 -12.84 -8.34 14.92
N ILE A 171 -12.94 -9.02 13.77
CA ILE A 171 -13.62 -8.51 12.58
C ILE A 171 -14.58 -9.53 11.99
N THR A 172 -15.68 -9.04 11.44
CA THR A 172 -16.57 -9.82 10.57
C THR A 172 -16.34 -9.38 9.13
N PHE A 173 -15.91 -10.31 8.29
CA PHE A 173 -15.74 -10.05 6.87
C PHE A 173 -17.09 -9.79 6.20
N SER A 174 -17.15 -8.79 5.35
CA SER A 174 -18.36 -8.48 4.58
C SER A 174 -18.62 -9.56 3.52
N ASN A 175 -19.87 -9.99 3.44
CA ASN A 175 -20.35 -10.84 2.34
C ASN A 175 -20.98 -10.02 1.20
N ARG A 176 -21.02 -8.68 1.33
CA ARG A 176 -21.61 -7.82 0.31
C ARG A 176 -20.65 -7.73 -0.87
N LYS A 177 -21.16 -8.03 -2.07
CA LYS A 177 -20.53 -7.58 -3.30
C LYS A 177 -20.72 -6.07 -3.38
N ASN A 178 -19.67 -5.29 -3.23
CA ASN A 178 -19.69 -3.87 -3.52
C ASN A 178 -19.69 -3.71 -5.04
N VAL A 179 -20.86 -3.47 -5.61
CA VAL A 179 -21.05 -3.32 -7.06
C VAL A 179 -20.20 -2.20 -7.64
N GLU A 180 -19.93 -1.13 -6.89
CA GLU A 180 -19.08 -0.02 -7.34
C GLU A 180 -17.57 -0.37 -7.33
N GLU A 181 -17.12 -1.22 -6.41
CA GLU A 181 -15.73 -1.70 -6.38
C GLU A 181 -15.49 -2.86 -7.36
N ASP A 182 -16.49 -3.72 -7.60
CA ASP A 182 -16.42 -4.79 -8.59
C ASP A 182 -16.33 -4.25 -10.04
N ILE A 183 -16.93 -3.08 -10.32
CA ILE A 183 -16.78 -2.40 -11.62
C ILE A 183 -15.36 -1.80 -11.77
N ALA A 184 -14.78 -1.29 -10.69
CA ALA A 184 -13.41 -0.79 -10.68
C ALA A 184 -12.39 -1.96 -10.80
N ASP A 185 -12.58 -3.04 -10.05
CA ASP A 185 -11.70 -4.23 -10.09
C ASP A 185 -11.71 -4.91 -11.47
N THR A 186 -12.88 -5.08 -12.10
CA THR A 186 -12.99 -5.73 -13.43
C THR A 186 -12.38 -4.92 -14.58
N ASN A 187 -12.45 -3.60 -14.51
CA ASN A 187 -11.83 -2.74 -15.52
C ASN A 187 -10.31 -2.55 -15.29
N LEU A 188 -9.84 -2.66 -14.04
CA LEU A 188 -8.43 -2.51 -13.69
C LEU A 188 -7.65 -3.82 -13.87
N GLU A 189 -8.26 -5.00 -13.68
CA GLU A 189 -7.61 -6.28 -14.00
C GLU A 189 -7.18 -6.34 -15.47
N ASN A 190 -7.99 -5.80 -16.39
CA ASN A 190 -7.64 -5.76 -17.81
C ASN A 190 -6.65 -4.63 -18.16
N LEU A 191 -6.73 -3.47 -17.51
CA LEU A 191 -5.82 -2.35 -17.73
C LEU A 191 -4.45 -2.57 -17.07
N SER A 192 -4.38 -3.25 -15.92
CA SER A 192 -3.13 -3.48 -15.22
C SER A 192 -2.20 -4.41 -15.99
N TRP A 193 -2.70 -5.46 -16.64
CA TRP A 193 -1.88 -6.39 -17.42
C TRP A 193 -1.24 -5.73 -18.65
N ASP A 194 -2.02 -4.98 -19.43
CA ASP A 194 -1.52 -4.27 -20.60
C ASP A 194 -0.57 -3.14 -20.21
N TYR A 195 -0.85 -2.45 -19.11
CA TYR A 195 0.00 -1.39 -18.58
C TYR A 195 1.34 -1.93 -18.05
N PHE A 196 1.34 -3.04 -17.33
CA PHE A 196 2.56 -3.70 -16.85
C PHE A 196 3.41 -4.27 -17.99
N GLN A 197 2.80 -4.77 -19.06
CA GLN A 197 3.52 -5.25 -20.24
C GLN A 197 4.18 -4.13 -21.06
N THR A 198 3.66 -2.91 -21.00
CA THR A 198 4.18 -1.76 -21.77
C THR A 198 5.27 -0.98 -21.03
N ILE A 199 5.35 -1.06 -19.69
CA ILE A 199 6.26 -0.22 -18.88
C ILE A 199 7.52 -0.95 -18.44
N THR A 200 7.50 -2.28 -18.33
CA THR A 200 8.68 -3.05 -17.92
C THR A 200 8.83 -4.31 -18.77
N PRO A 201 10.03 -4.60 -19.31
CA PRO A 201 10.39 -5.97 -19.66
C PRO A 201 10.49 -6.73 -18.33
N VAL A 202 9.40 -7.39 -17.94
CA VAL A 202 9.33 -8.16 -16.70
C VAL A 202 10.11 -9.44 -16.91
N ASP A 203 11.16 -9.67 -16.12
CA ASP A 203 11.86 -10.94 -16.09
C ASP A 203 10.89 -12.11 -15.81
N SER A 204 11.14 -13.26 -16.43
CA SER A 204 10.29 -14.46 -16.39
C SER A 204 9.86 -14.91 -14.97
N ILE A 205 10.60 -14.50 -13.95
CA ILE A 205 10.32 -14.75 -12.53
C ILE A 205 9.08 -13.96 -12.03
N GLU A 206 8.86 -12.72 -12.50
CA GLU A 206 7.73 -11.90 -12.09
C GLU A 206 6.42 -12.39 -12.67
N ILE A 207 6.42 -12.83 -13.94
CA ILE A 207 5.23 -13.42 -14.60
C ILE A 207 4.80 -14.70 -13.87
N SER A 208 5.75 -15.52 -13.40
CA SER A 208 5.44 -16.74 -12.65
C SER A 208 4.87 -16.45 -11.25
N LEU A 209 5.32 -15.35 -10.61
CA LEU A 209 4.81 -14.92 -9.31
C LEU A 209 3.35 -14.42 -9.40
N LEU A 210 2.96 -13.80 -10.50
CA LEU A 210 1.61 -13.28 -10.70
C LEU A 210 0.63 -14.33 -11.29
N LYS A 211 1.13 -15.30 -12.07
CA LYS A 211 0.30 -16.36 -12.70
C LYS A 211 0.02 -17.58 -11.82
N ALA A 212 0.74 -17.77 -10.70
CA ALA A 212 0.56 -18.94 -9.84
C ALA A 212 -0.76 -18.96 -9.02
N ASP A 213 -1.60 -17.93 -9.13
CA ASP A 213 -2.90 -17.86 -8.45
C ASP A 213 -4.10 -18.25 -9.35
N GLU A 214 -3.88 -18.64 -10.62
CA GLU A 214 -4.95 -19.04 -11.55
C GLU A 214 -5.12 -20.56 -11.73
N SER A 215 -4.40 -21.36 -10.92
CA SER A 215 -4.50 -22.85 -10.98
C SER A 215 -5.08 -23.45 -9.72
#